data_2d1696b5c95ee8a32fad2c001ce4351c
#
_entry.id   2d1696b5c95ee8a32fad2c001ce4351c
#
_cell.length_a   1.000
_cell.length_b   1.000
_cell.length_c   1.000
_cell.angle_alpha   90.00
_cell.angle_beta   90.00
_cell.angle_gamma   90.00
#
_symmetry.space_group_name_H-M   'P 1'
#
loop_
_entity.id
_entity.type
_entity.pdbx_description
1 polymer ?
#
loop_
_entity_poly.entity_id
_entity_poly.type
_entity_poly.pdbx_seq_one_letter_code
_entity_poly.pdbx_strand_id
1 'polypeptide(L)'
;ERQRSDYRLAEGRSDQPLLLSGHFLPLAAHPQAGWNDLWLLTEVIHEGRQPQVLEESIVSDTSASPDDFRQGYRNRFQATPWEAFFRPPLTPPKPRILGTQSAVVTGPKGEEIHCDRYGRVKVQFHWDREGQADDSSSCWLRVASGWAGRNYGAIAIPRVGMEVLVTFLEGDPDQPLVTGCLFHREHPVPYELPAHKTRSVFKSLS
;
A
#
# COMPACT_ATOMS: atom_id res chain seq x y z
N GLU A 1 -7.24 20.72 0.31
CA GLU A 1 -6.33 21.19 1.39
C GLU A 1 -4.85 20.90 1.09
N ARG A 2 -4.48 19.69 0.56
CA ARG A 2 -3.08 19.38 0.19
C ARG A 2 -2.52 20.29 -0.91
N GLN A 3 -3.31 20.66 -1.90
CA GLN A 3 -2.89 21.60 -2.95
C GLN A 3 -2.61 23.01 -2.44
N ARG A 4 -3.06 23.35 -1.23
CA ARG A 4 -2.79 24.63 -0.58
C ARG A 4 -1.49 24.64 0.21
N SER A 5 -0.92 23.48 0.57
CA SER A 5 0.33 23.41 1.30
C SER A 5 1.54 23.86 0.48
N ASP A 6 1.43 23.80 -0.86
CA ASP A 6 2.54 24.14 -1.78
C ASP A 6 2.42 25.56 -2.38
N TYR A 7 1.42 26.34 -1.97
CA TYR A 7 1.19 27.65 -2.60
C TYR A 7 2.24 28.71 -2.22
N ARG A 8 2.94 28.55 -1.12
CA ARG A 8 4.09 29.34 -0.69
C ARG A 8 5.17 28.40 -0.16
N LEU A 9 6.23 28.27 -0.92
CA LEU A 9 7.43 27.53 -0.57
C LEU A 9 8.61 28.50 -0.56
N ALA A 10 9.40 28.43 0.51
CA ALA A 10 10.70 29.10 0.60
C ALA A 10 11.78 28.02 0.60
N GLU A 11 12.83 28.26 -0.17
CA GLU A 11 14.04 27.44 -0.16
C GLU A 11 15.20 28.27 0.41
N GLY A 12 15.97 27.65 1.28
CA GLY A 12 17.09 28.30 1.92
C GLY A 12 18.30 27.39 2.08
N ARG A 13 19.45 28.02 2.35
CA ARG A 13 20.69 27.34 2.73
C ARG A 13 21.18 27.91 4.05
N SER A 14 21.77 27.08 4.88
CA SER A 14 22.28 27.48 6.19
C SER A 14 23.48 26.61 6.57
N ASP A 15 24.23 27.08 7.53
CA ASP A 15 25.30 26.35 8.23
C ASP A 15 24.90 25.89 9.62
N GLN A 16 23.64 26.09 10.01
CA GLN A 16 23.12 25.71 11.34
C GLN A 16 22.80 24.21 11.41
N PRO A 17 23.58 23.40 12.16
CA PRO A 17 23.38 21.96 12.21
C PRO A 17 22.14 21.52 13.01
N LEU A 18 21.52 22.41 13.76
CA LEU A 18 20.38 22.14 14.62
C LEU A 18 19.01 22.29 13.93
N LEU A 19 18.99 22.64 12.65
CA LEU A 19 17.74 22.70 11.91
C LEU A 19 17.14 21.31 11.73
N LEU A 20 15.86 21.16 12.06
CA LEU A 20 15.13 19.89 11.94
C LEU A 20 13.81 20.11 11.23
N SER A 21 13.44 19.17 10.33
CA SER A 21 12.11 19.18 9.73
C SER A 21 11.01 19.03 10.79
N GLY A 22 9.88 19.70 10.58
CA GLY A 22 8.78 19.77 11.54
C GLY A 22 8.96 20.83 12.64
N HIS A 23 10.08 21.57 12.65
CA HIS A 23 10.34 22.67 13.59
C HIS A 23 10.08 24.02 12.94
N PHE A 24 9.83 25.02 13.75
CA PHE A 24 9.67 26.39 13.30
C PHE A 24 11.00 27.15 13.31
N LEU A 25 11.24 27.87 12.22
CA LEU A 25 12.37 28.76 12.04
C LEU A 25 11.89 30.22 12.06
N PRO A 26 12.25 31.04 13.05
CA PRO A 26 11.99 32.47 12.99
C PRO A 26 12.98 33.14 12.04
N LEU A 27 12.47 33.82 11.01
CA LEU A 27 13.25 34.62 10.09
C LEU A 27 13.12 36.07 10.48
N ALA A 28 14.25 36.77 10.64
CA ALA A 28 14.31 38.20 10.98
C ALA A 28 15.35 38.91 10.15
N ALA A 29 15.19 40.23 10.03
CA ALA A 29 16.10 41.11 9.29
C ALA A 29 16.26 40.76 7.78
N HIS A 30 15.28 40.09 7.21
CA HIS A 30 15.26 39.87 5.76
C HIS A 30 14.87 41.18 5.03
N PRO A 31 15.51 41.54 3.90
CA PRO A 31 15.19 42.75 3.15
C PRO A 31 13.72 42.88 2.74
N GLN A 32 13.08 41.78 2.43
CA GLN A 32 11.64 41.72 2.16
C GLN A 32 10.88 41.56 3.49
N ALA A 33 10.29 42.64 3.96
CA ALA A 33 9.64 42.67 5.28
C ALA A 33 8.58 41.59 5.50
N GLY A 34 7.82 41.22 4.48
CA GLY A 34 6.80 40.17 4.56
C GLY A 34 7.34 38.75 4.75
N TRP A 35 8.65 38.54 4.76
CA TRP A 35 9.27 37.25 5.04
C TRP A 35 9.79 37.15 6.48
N ASN A 36 9.86 38.26 7.19
CA ASN A 36 10.25 38.30 8.59
C ASN A 36 9.13 37.76 9.47
N ASP A 37 8.99 36.44 9.51
CA ASP A 37 7.94 35.73 10.20
C ASP A 37 8.43 34.33 10.60
N LEU A 38 7.54 33.53 11.16
CA LEU A 38 7.78 32.16 11.57
C LEU A 38 7.53 31.22 10.38
N TRP A 39 8.50 30.34 10.09
CA TRP A 39 8.45 29.40 8.99
C TRP A 39 8.52 27.97 9.51
N LEU A 40 7.64 27.11 9.03
CA LEU A 40 7.70 25.68 9.30
C LEU A 40 8.68 25.02 8.33
N LEU A 41 9.74 24.39 8.84
CA LEU A 41 10.68 23.60 8.06
C LEU A 41 10.01 22.29 7.64
N THR A 42 9.79 22.11 6.34
CA THR A 42 9.15 20.91 5.78
C THR A 42 10.15 19.84 5.40
N GLU A 43 11.34 20.25 4.97
CA GLU A 43 12.45 19.38 4.62
C GLU A 43 13.77 20.05 5.01
N VAL A 44 14.72 19.27 5.52
CA VAL A 44 16.10 19.71 5.77
C VAL A 44 17.05 18.62 5.28
N ILE A 45 17.98 18.99 4.40
CA ILE A 45 19.02 18.10 3.88
C ILE A 45 20.36 18.59 4.42
N HIS A 46 20.99 17.76 5.25
CA HIS A 46 22.29 18.04 5.86
C HIS A 46 23.40 17.40 5.03
N GLU A 47 24.42 18.18 4.71
CA GLU A 47 25.62 17.71 4.03
C GLU A 47 26.84 18.06 4.88
N GLY A 48 27.61 17.01 5.24
CA GLY A 48 28.91 17.15 5.91
C GLY A 48 30.01 16.52 5.09
N ARG A 49 31.16 17.18 4.96
CA ARG A 49 32.33 16.66 4.24
C ARG A 49 33.58 16.83 5.09
N GLN A 50 34.25 15.72 5.42
CA GLN A 50 35.48 15.69 6.20
C GLN A 50 36.54 14.85 5.47
N PRO A 51 37.23 15.44 4.48
CA PRO A 51 38.18 14.68 3.62
C PRO A 51 39.35 14.08 4.39
N GLN A 52 39.78 14.69 5.50
CA GLN A 52 40.93 14.22 6.28
C GLN A 52 40.75 12.80 6.84
N VAL A 53 39.52 12.32 7.03
CA VAL A 53 39.24 10.95 7.48
C VAL A 53 39.33 9.94 6.35
N LEU A 54 39.20 10.39 5.10
CA LEU A 54 39.16 9.56 3.90
C LEU A 54 40.55 9.45 3.22
N GLU A 55 41.45 10.42 3.46
CA GLU A 55 42.75 10.48 2.82
C GLU A 55 43.70 9.33 3.21
N GLU A 56 43.52 8.69 4.37
CA GLU A 56 44.28 7.51 4.77
C GLU A 56 43.83 6.22 4.08
N SER A 57 42.70 6.19 3.41
CA SER A 57 42.14 4.95 2.86
C SER A 57 41.87 4.95 1.34
N ILE A 58 41.94 6.09 0.66
CA ILE A 58 41.60 6.18 -0.76
C ILE A 58 42.64 6.99 -1.53
N VAL A 59 43.54 6.28 -2.16
CA VAL A 59 44.37 6.79 -3.26
C VAL A 59 43.49 6.77 -4.53
N SER A 60 43.01 7.91 -4.94
CA SER A 60 42.23 8.17 -6.17
C SER A 60 40.70 8.05 -6.03
N ASP A 61 40.06 9.10 -6.05
CA ASP A 61 38.99 9.66 -6.84
C ASP A 61 38.39 10.87 -6.10
N THR A 62 39.00 11.99 -6.30
CA THR A 62 38.37 13.28 -6.02
C THR A 62 37.28 13.48 -7.05
N SER A 63 36.15 12.82 -6.87
CA SER A 63 34.94 13.20 -7.57
C SER A 63 34.59 14.61 -7.13
N ALA A 64 34.90 15.57 -7.99
CA ALA A 64 34.55 16.97 -7.77
C ALA A 64 33.03 17.04 -7.56
N SER A 65 32.63 17.55 -6.40
CA SER A 65 31.21 17.85 -6.18
C SER A 65 30.79 18.89 -7.22
N PRO A 66 29.63 18.77 -7.85
CA PRO A 66 29.15 19.73 -8.83
C PRO A 66 29.17 21.19 -8.34
N ASP A 67 29.16 21.40 -7.03
CA ASP A 67 29.05 22.69 -6.35
C ASP A 67 30.36 23.19 -5.73
N ASP A 68 31.51 22.57 -6.00
CA ASP A 68 32.83 22.88 -5.37
C ASP A 68 32.84 22.84 -3.82
N PHE A 69 31.88 22.14 -3.19
CA PHE A 69 31.85 21.93 -1.74
C PHE A 69 32.88 20.88 -1.33
N ARG A 70 34.02 21.35 -0.81
CA ARG A 70 35.17 20.48 -0.51
C ARG A 70 35.24 20.02 0.93
N GLN A 71 34.87 20.87 1.88
CA GLN A 71 34.97 20.60 3.31
C GLN A 71 33.97 21.40 4.12
N GLY A 72 33.58 20.90 5.30
CA GLY A 72 32.74 21.58 6.26
C GLY A 72 31.32 21.02 6.30
N TYR A 73 30.41 21.84 6.75
CA TYR A 73 29.01 21.54 6.89
C TYR A 73 28.14 22.57 6.18
N ARG A 74 27.08 22.12 5.55
CA ARG A 74 26.00 22.95 5.01
C ARG A 74 24.67 22.22 5.08
N ASN A 75 23.58 22.93 5.06
CA ASN A 75 22.28 22.35 4.81
C ASN A 75 21.47 23.14 3.78
N ARG A 76 20.51 22.47 3.21
CA ARG A 76 19.45 23.04 2.40
C ARG A 76 18.12 22.71 3.05
N PHE A 77 17.20 23.66 3.06
CA PHE A 77 15.90 23.45 3.64
C PHE A 77 14.78 23.99 2.76
N GLN A 78 13.61 23.37 2.90
CA GLN A 78 12.35 23.90 2.41
C GLN A 78 11.48 24.31 3.59
N ALA A 79 10.75 25.40 3.45
CA ALA A 79 9.88 25.90 4.49
C ALA A 79 8.59 26.48 3.92
N THR A 80 7.54 26.44 4.73
CA THR A 80 6.24 27.06 4.43
C THR A 80 5.88 28.04 5.56
N PRO A 81 5.11 29.13 5.30
CA PRO A 81 4.66 30.01 6.36
C PRO A 81 3.90 29.23 7.45
N TRP A 82 4.08 29.61 8.71
CA TRP A 82 3.46 28.93 9.85
C TRP A 82 1.92 28.90 9.79
N GLU A 83 1.30 29.89 9.12
CA GLU A 83 -0.15 29.94 8.89
C GLU A 83 -0.66 28.91 7.88
N ALA A 84 0.25 28.37 7.04
CA ALA A 84 -0.12 27.36 6.06
C ALA A 84 -0.29 26.01 6.74
N PHE A 85 -1.48 25.43 6.64
CA PHE A 85 -1.72 24.08 7.13
C PHE A 85 -0.97 23.05 6.27
N PHE A 86 0.22 22.67 6.72
CA PHE A 86 1.07 21.72 6.01
C PHE A 86 0.57 20.29 6.11
N ARG A 87 0.46 19.64 4.97
CA ARG A 87 0.27 18.19 4.85
C ARG A 87 1.29 17.63 3.88
N PRO A 88 2.15 16.68 4.32
CA PRO A 88 3.15 16.11 3.42
C PRO A 88 2.49 15.47 2.20
N PRO A 89 3.14 15.53 1.03
CA PRO A 89 2.66 14.87 -0.18
C PRO A 89 2.55 13.37 0.03
N LEU A 90 1.57 12.73 -0.62
CA LEU A 90 1.45 11.27 -0.67
C LEU A 90 2.43 10.73 -1.72
N THR A 91 3.70 10.66 -1.36
CA THR A 91 4.74 10.19 -2.28
C THR A 91 4.65 8.70 -2.62
N PRO A 92 4.37 7.78 -1.67
CA PRO A 92 4.04 6.41 -2.04
C PRO A 92 2.61 6.34 -2.60
N PRO A 93 2.41 5.93 -3.85
CA PRO A 93 1.07 5.69 -4.36
C PRO A 93 0.41 4.53 -3.60
N LYS A 94 -0.90 4.61 -3.38
CA LYS A 94 -1.64 3.47 -2.82
C LYS A 94 -1.46 2.26 -3.74
N PRO A 95 -1.09 1.09 -3.22
CA PRO A 95 -0.97 -0.13 -4.02
C PRO A 95 -2.26 -0.40 -4.79
N ARG A 96 -2.14 -0.90 -6.02
CA ARG A 96 -3.28 -1.27 -6.87
C ARG A 96 -3.09 -2.67 -7.43
N ILE A 97 -4.16 -3.45 -7.40
CA ILE A 97 -4.25 -4.76 -8.01
C ILE A 97 -5.21 -4.64 -9.19
N LEU A 98 -4.66 -4.62 -10.41
CA LEU A 98 -5.43 -4.34 -11.64
C LEU A 98 -6.17 -5.54 -12.20
N GLY A 99 -5.92 -6.74 -11.69
CA GLY A 99 -6.49 -7.98 -12.19
C GLY A 99 -7.21 -8.80 -11.14
N THR A 100 -7.88 -9.87 -11.60
CA THR A 100 -8.43 -10.90 -10.73
C THR A 100 -7.33 -11.90 -10.39
N GLN A 101 -7.33 -12.38 -9.15
CA GLN A 101 -6.41 -13.41 -8.66
C GLN A 101 -7.18 -14.64 -8.19
N SER A 102 -6.57 -15.81 -8.25
CA SER A 102 -7.13 -17.00 -7.62
C SER A 102 -6.61 -17.15 -6.18
N ALA A 103 -7.44 -17.75 -5.36
CA ALA A 103 -7.14 -18.05 -3.97
C ALA A 103 -7.88 -19.31 -3.52
N VAL A 104 -7.47 -19.92 -2.42
CA VAL A 104 -8.11 -21.08 -1.83
C VAL A 104 -8.91 -20.65 -0.62
N VAL A 105 -10.16 -21.14 -0.48
CA VAL A 105 -10.99 -20.86 0.70
C VAL A 105 -10.41 -21.59 1.90
N THR A 106 -10.32 -20.88 3.03
CA THR A 106 -9.72 -21.36 4.27
C THR A 106 -10.68 -21.30 5.44
N GLY A 107 -10.36 -22.04 6.49
CA GLY A 107 -11.13 -22.07 7.73
C GLY A 107 -10.45 -22.88 8.82
N PRO A 108 -11.06 -22.96 10.00
CA PRO A 108 -10.56 -23.79 11.10
C PRO A 108 -10.42 -25.26 10.70
N LYS A 109 -9.46 -25.94 11.29
CA LYS A 109 -9.21 -27.36 11.03
C LYS A 109 -10.45 -28.20 11.34
N GLY A 110 -10.90 -28.96 10.35
CA GLY A 110 -12.05 -29.85 10.47
C GLY A 110 -13.40 -29.24 10.11
N GLU A 111 -13.46 -27.95 9.82
CA GLU A 111 -14.65 -27.32 9.24
C GLU A 111 -14.67 -27.47 7.72
N GLU A 112 -15.82 -27.88 7.20
CA GLU A 112 -16.05 -28.02 5.76
C GLU A 112 -16.52 -26.69 5.14
N ILE A 113 -17.30 -25.90 5.89
CA ILE A 113 -17.81 -24.61 5.48
C ILE A 113 -17.54 -23.62 6.60
N HIS A 114 -16.73 -22.61 6.32
CA HIS A 114 -16.43 -21.53 7.25
C HIS A 114 -16.92 -20.21 6.71
N CYS A 115 -17.99 -19.69 7.28
CA CYS A 115 -18.56 -18.40 6.89
C CYS A 115 -19.10 -17.65 8.11
N ASP A 116 -19.24 -16.33 7.95
CA ASP A 116 -19.90 -15.51 8.95
C ASP A 116 -21.41 -15.38 8.69
N ARG A 117 -22.09 -14.63 9.55
CA ARG A 117 -23.53 -14.34 9.43
C ARG A 117 -23.97 -13.66 8.14
N TYR A 118 -23.02 -13.12 7.37
CA TYR A 118 -23.26 -12.46 6.08
C TYR A 118 -22.89 -13.35 4.89
N GLY A 119 -22.52 -14.60 5.11
CA GLY A 119 -22.07 -15.51 4.06
C GLY A 119 -20.71 -15.13 3.46
N ARG A 120 -19.88 -14.40 4.21
CA ARG A 120 -18.51 -14.07 3.80
C ARG A 120 -17.59 -15.24 4.12
N VAL A 121 -16.51 -15.38 3.35
CA VAL A 121 -15.51 -16.44 3.51
C VAL A 121 -14.13 -15.84 3.71
N LYS A 122 -13.18 -16.68 4.13
CA LYS A 122 -11.75 -16.34 4.19
C LYS A 122 -10.99 -17.14 3.17
N VAL A 123 -9.88 -16.59 2.70
CA VAL A 123 -9.08 -17.18 1.63
C VAL A 123 -7.59 -17.08 1.91
N GLN A 124 -6.82 -17.96 1.31
CA GLN A 124 -5.37 -17.91 1.22
C GLN A 124 -4.96 -17.65 -0.22
N PHE A 125 -4.24 -16.57 -0.49
CA PHE A 125 -3.67 -16.30 -1.81
C PHE A 125 -2.42 -17.15 -2.04
N HIS A 126 -2.18 -17.56 -3.30
CA HIS A 126 -1.02 -18.40 -3.64
C HIS A 126 0.34 -17.73 -3.43
N TRP A 127 0.39 -16.41 -3.41
CA TRP A 127 1.62 -15.64 -3.15
C TRP A 127 1.88 -15.42 -1.66
N ASP A 128 0.88 -15.60 -0.81
CA ASP A 128 1.05 -15.47 0.64
C ASP A 128 1.80 -16.68 1.20
N ARG A 129 3.07 -16.45 1.55
CA ARG A 129 3.98 -17.48 2.06
C ARG A 129 3.93 -17.64 3.58
N GLU A 130 3.35 -16.69 4.28
CA GLU A 130 3.28 -16.68 5.74
C GLU A 130 1.97 -17.27 6.25
N GLY A 131 0.95 -17.32 5.41
CA GLY A 131 -0.35 -17.88 5.74
C GLY A 131 -0.30 -19.37 6.01
N GLN A 132 -1.08 -19.83 7.00
CA GLN A 132 -1.17 -21.22 7.43
C GLN A 132 -2.41 -21.95 6.88
N ALA A 133 -3.11 -21.34 5.94
CA ALA A 133 -4.35 -21.83 5.34
C ALA A 133 -5.45 -22.12 6.39
N ASP A 134 -5.56 -21.28 7.39
CA ASP A 134 -6.51 -21.36 8.48
C ASP A 134 -7.52 -20.18 8.49
N ASP A 135 -8.25 -20.02 9.57
CA ASP A 135 -9.22 -18.94 9.76
C ASP A 135 -8.59 -17.56 10.02
N SER A 136 -7.27 -17.46 10.08
CA SER A 136 -6.53 -16.19 10.20
C SER A 136 -5.96 -15.69 8.87
N SER A 137 -6.05 -16.47 7.79
CA SER A 137 -5.37 -16.24 6.49
C SER A 137 -5.79 -14.95 5.79
N SER A 138 -6.99 -14.41 6.00
CA SER A 138 -7.45 -13.16 5.40
C SER A 138 -8.49 -12.43 6.25
N CYS A 139 -8.88 -11.24 5.81
CA CYS A 139 -10.14 -10.63 6.23
C CYS A 139 -11.34 -11.44 5.69
N TRP A 140 -12.54 -11.09 6.11
CA TRP A 140 -13.78 -11.66 5.56
C TRP A 140 -14.10 -11.07 4.18
N LEU A 141 -14.17 -11.93 3.15
CA LEU A 141 -14.49 -11.57 1.78
C LEU A 141 -15.97 -11.84 1.48
N ARG A 142 -16.66 -10.86 0.92
CA ARG A 142 -18.03 -11.09 0.39
C ARG A 142 -17.99 -12.00 -0.80
N VAL A 143 -18.99 -12.88 -0.91
CA VAL A 143 -19.16 -13.78 -2.06
C VAL A 143 -20.24 -13.19 -2.97
N ALA A 144 -19.92 -12.99 -4.23
CA ALA A 144 -20.88 -12.55 -5.24
C ALA A 144 -21.89 -13.66 -5.54
N SER A 145 -23.13 -13.27 -5.73
CA SER A 145 -24.20 -14.16 -6.19
C SER A 145 -24.85 -13.57 -7.44
N GLY A 146 -25.35 -14.42 -8.30
CA GLY A 146 -26.09 -13.98 -9.48
C GLY A 146 -27.43 -13.32 -9.18
N TRP A 147 -27.94 -13.52 -7.95
CA TRP A 147 -29.21 -12.95 -7.49
C TRP A 147 -29.20 -12.78 -5.97
N ALA A 148 -29.24 -11.55 -5.50
CA ALA A 148 -29.18 -11.20 -4.09
C ALA A 148 -30.15 -10.03 -3.79
N GLY A 149 -31.06 -10.21 -2.84
CA GLY A 149 -32.01 -9.21 -2.40
C GLY A 149 -32.27 -9.29 -0.89
N ARG A 150 -33.20 -8.48 -0.39
CA ARG A 150 -33.54 -8.45 1.03
C ARG A 150 -34.28 -9.71 1.44
N ASN A 151 -33.59 -10.67 2.06
CA ASN A 151 -34.07 -11.97 2.50
C ASN A 151 -34.58 -12.89 1.37
N TYR A 152 -34.11 -12.68 0.13
CA TYR A 152 -34.36 -13.55 -1.00
C TYR A 152 -33.18 -13.55 -1.97
N GLY A 153 -33.05 -14.60 -2.79
CA GLY A 153 -31.97 -14.75 -3.76
C GLY A 153 -31.39 -16.16 -3.77
N ALA A 154 -30.27 -16.32 -4.48
CA ALA A 154 -29.52 -17.57 -4.52
C ALA A 154 -28.27 -17.42 -3.65
N ILE A 155 -27.99 -18.41 -2.81
CA ILE A 155 -26.78 -18.45 -1.98
C ILE A 155 -26.10 -19.80 -2.14
N ALA A 156 -24.80 -19.79 -2.44
CA ALA A 156 -23.93 -20.95 -2.41
C ALA A 156 -22.61 -20.50 -1.78
N ILE A 157 -22.34 -20.98 -0.57
CA ILE A 157 -21.10 -20.65 0.14
C ILE A 157 -19.98 -21.54 -0.36
N PRO A 158 -18.86 -20.97 -0.86
CA PRO A 158 -17.67 -21.75 -1.20
C PRO A 158 -17.13 -22.49 0.05
N ARG A 159 -16.80 -23.76 -0.12
CA ARG A 159 -16.31 -24.61 0.97
C ARG A 159 -14.80 -24.46 1.15
N VAL A 160 -14.29 -24.80 2.32
CA VAL A 160 -12.85 -24.85 2.60
C VAL A 160 -12.16 -25.78 1.60
N GLY A 161 -11.05 -25.32 1.02
CA GLY A 161 -10.29 -26.00 -0.01
C GLY A 161 -10.72 -25.67 -1.45
N MET A 162 -11.89 -25.04 -1.68
CA MET A 162 -12.29 -24.65 -3.03
C MET A 162 -11.44 -23.47 -3.55
N GLU A 163 -11.09 -23.54 -4.84
CA GLU A 163 -10.44 -22.43 -5.53
C GLU A 163 -11.47 -21.39 -5.97
N VAL A 164 -11.19 -20.13 -5.67
CA VAL A 164 -12.06 -19.00 -5.97
C VAL A 164 -11.33 -17.89 -6.71
N LEU A 165 -12.08 -17.13 -7.50
CA LEU A 165 -11.61 -15.91 -8.13
C LEU A 165 -11.88 -14.72 -7.21
N VAL A 166 -10.85 -13.94 -6.92
CA VAL A 166 -10.92 -12.72 -6.12
C VAL A 166 -10.66 -11.51 -6.98
N THR A 167 -11.61 -10.60 -7.00
CA THR A 167 -11.51 -9.31 -7.69
C THR A 167 -11.42 -8.21 -6.64
N PHE A 168 -10.66 -7.16 -6.93
CA PHE A 168 -10.47 -6.03 -6.02
C PHE A 168 -11.25 -4.82 -6.56
N LEU A 169 -12.19 -4.30 -5.77
CA LEU A 169 -13.01 -3.15 -6.18
C LEU A 169 -12.11 -1.95 -6.45
N GLU A 170 -12.22 -1.37 -7.65
CA GLU A 170 -11.37 -0.26 -8.11
C GLU A 170 -9.85 -0.52 -8.03
N GLY A 171 -9.46 -1.80 -7.96
CA GLY A 171 -8.07 -2.21 -7.76
C GLY A 171 -7.55 -1.98 -6.34
N ASP A 172 -8.42 -1.75 -5.37
CA ASP A 172 -8.05 -1.54 -3.98
C ASP A 172 -7.79 -2.88 -3.28
N PRO A 173 -6.55 -3.18 -2.83
CA PRO A 173 -6.24 -4.42 -2.12
C PRO A 173 -7.04 -4.62 -0.83
N ASP A 174 -7.55 -3.53 -0.22
CA ASP A 174 -8.36 -3.58 0.99
C ASP A 174 -9.83 -3.92 0.73
N GLN A 175 -10.23 -4.04 -0.55
CA GLN A 175 -11.61 -4.33 -0.95
C GLN A 175 -11.73 -5.58 -1.83
N PRO A 176 -11.28 -6.76 -1.35
CA PRO A 176 -11.41 -8.01 -2.06
C PRO A 176 -12.87 -8.51 -2.10
N LEU A 177 -13.23 -9.17 -3.19
CA LEU A 177 -14.55 -9.74 -3.43
C LEU A 177 -14.41 -11.07 -4.16
N VAL A 178 -14.99 -12.15 -3.65
CA VAL A 178 -15.07 -13.44 -4.36
C VAL A 178 -16.14 -13.34 -5.46
N THR A 179 -15.72 -13.54 -6.71
CA THR A 179 -16.59 -13.39 -7.89
C THR A 179 -16.93 -14.70 -8.59
N GLY A 180 -16.26 -15.81 -8.23
CA GLY A 180 -16.53 -17.11 -8.83
C GLY A 180 -15.74 -18.22 -8.17
N CYS A 181 -16.08 -19.46 -8.53
CA CYS A 181 -15.35 -20.67 -8.13
C CYS A 181 -14.79 -21.36 -9.38
N LEU A 182 -13.66 -22.01 -9.25
CA LEU A 182 -12.98 -22.73 -10.32
C LEU A 182 -12.93 -24.22 -10.03
N PHE A 183 -13.17 -25.03 -11.08
CA PHE A 183 -12.80 -26.43 -11.04
C PHE A 183 -11.33 -26.58 -11.43
N HIS A 184 -10.64 -27.51 -10.80
CA HIS A 184 -9.26 -27.86 -11.09
C HIS A 184 -9.02 -29.36 -10.91
N ARG A 185 -7.79 -29.83 -11.08
CA ARG A 185 -7.46 -31.27 -11.08
C ARG A 185 -7.87 -31.99 -9.77
N GLU A 186 -7.73 -31.34 -8.64
CA GLU A 186 -8.07 -31.92 -7.32
C GLU A 186 -9.57 -31.80 -7.00
N HIS A 187 -10.23 -30.79 -7.58
CA HIS A 187 -11.67 -30.55 -7.48
C HIS A 187 -12.30 -30.59 -8.87
N PRO A 188 -12.48 -31.78 -9.47
CA PRO A 188 -12.98 -31.93 -10.84
C PRO A 188 -14.46 -31.58 -10.93
N VAL A 189 -14.91 -31.36 -12.16
CA VAL A 189 -16.34 -31.18 -12.49
C VAL A 189 -17.20 -32.35 -12.01
N PRO A 190 -18.51 -32.13 -11.71
CA PRO A 190 -19.36 -33.11 -11.04
C PRO A 190 -19.76 -34.34 -11.90
N TYR A 191 -19.36 -34.38 -13.15
CA TYR A 191 -19.58 -35.51 -14.08
C TYR A 191 -18.54 -35.51 -15.21
N GLU A 192 -18.44 -36.63 -15.93
CA GLU A 192 -17.41 -36.85 -16.95
C GLU A 192 -17.60 -35.96 -18.17
N LEU A 193 -16.55 -35.19 -18.50
CA LEU A 193 -16.41 -34.39 -19.70
C LEU A 193 -15.29 -34.97 -20.58
N PRO A 194 -15.42 -34.86 -21.94
CA PRO A 194 -16.47 -34.18 -22.73
C PRO A 194 -17.70 -35.04 -23.04
N ALA A 195 -17.80 -36.25 -22.52
CA ALA A 195 -18.90 -37.19 -22.85
C ALA A 195 -20.29 -36.58 -22.59
N HIS A 196 -20.44 -35.78 -21.54
CA HIS A 196 -21.72 -35.18 -21.15
C HIS A 196 -21.74 -33.65 -21.26
N LYS A 197 -21.09 -33.08 -22.28
CA LYS A 197 -20.94 -31.64 -22.48
C LYS A 197 -22.23 -30.83 -22.63
N THR A 198 -23.33 -31.49 -22.93
CA THR A 198 -24.66 -30.85 -23.11
C THR A 198 -25.46 -30.75 -21.80
N ARG A 199 -24.97 -31.32 -20.70
CA ARG A 199 -25.69 -31.32 -19.42
C ARG A 199 -25.37 -30.05 -18.61
N SER A 200 -26.40 -29.49 -17.98
CA SER A 200 -26.28 -28.49 -16.92
C SER A 200 -26.74 -29.13 -15.60
N VAL A 201 -25.97 -29.01 -14.54
CA VAL A 201 -26.20 -29.70 -13.27
C VAL A 201 -25.93 -28.78 -12.09
N PHE A 202 -26.83 -28.82 -11.10
CA PHE A 202 -26.57 -28.38 -9.74
C PHE A 202 -26.45 -29.63 -8.86
N LYS A 203 -25.25 -29.86 -8.30
CA LYS A 203 -24.98 -31.01 -7.42
C LYS A 203 -24.43 -30.48 -6.09
N SER A 204 -25.14 -30.74 -5.02
CA SER A 204 -24.69 -30.48 -3.64
C SER A 204 -23.98 -31.71 -3.06
N LEU A 205 -23.16 -31.50 -2.04
CA LEU A 205 -22.57 -32.57 -1.20
C LEU A 205 -23.36 -32.81 0.09
N SER A 206 -24.48 -32.14 0.27
CA SER A 206 -25.39 -32.35 1.39
C SER A 206 -26.38 -33.49 1.13
#